data_0d056f9c282dba7bae3d63120b222bff
#
_entry.id   0d056f9c282dba7bae3d63120b222bff
#
_cell.length_a   1.000
_cell.length_b   1.000
_cell.length_c   1.000
_cell.angle_alpha   90.00
_cell.angle_beta   90.00
_cell.angle_gamma   90.00
#
_symmetry.space_group_name_H-M   'P 1'
#
loop_
_entity.id
_entity.type
_entity.pdbx_description
1 polymer ?
#
loop_
_entity_poly.entity_id
_entity_poly.type
_entity_poly.pdbx_seq_one_letter_code
_entity_poly.pdbx_strand_id
1 'polypeptide(L)'
;MGAKEGFIQFKRETPVSRDPRERVNDYREIYEPFSGEKLNEQAARCMDCGVPFCHNGCPLGNVIPEFNDAVYNQEWGEAISILRSTNNFPEFTGRICPAPCEASCVLGINKDPVAIELIEKNIAEKAYDLGLIKANPPEKRTGKKVAVIGSGPAGLAAADQLNQAGHEVTLFEKDAKVGGLLRYGIPDFKLEKWVIDRRVALMQEEGVIFSTNTEIGHSIQADEILKTFDAVVLSTGAAHPRALNIKGDHYKGVHFAMEFLGKQNQVIGGELAENPISAEGKHVIVIGGGDTGSDCIGTSNRHGAASITQLELLPKPPKQRNFINPWPEWPMTLKTSSSHEEGAERIFSILTKEFTGNEMGEVTGLTLVDIEWKEKGGRMSFEEIPGTERTVPCDLAFIAIGYTGPAQNGLLQAFGAETMENSLPKSKNYQSTNPKVFLAGDMRRGQSLVVWAISEGRETAVKLDEYLMGTSSLPMKDESFYQVDEQVAG
;
A
#
# COMPACT_ATOMS: atom_id res chain seq x y z
N MET A 1 -24.81 5.16 -18.05
CA MET A 1 -24.75 6.58 -17.61
C MET A 1 -25.52 6.71 -16.32
N GLY A 2 -24.86 7.07 -15.21
CA GLY A 2 -25.53 7.30 -13.92
C GLY A 2 -26.73 8.24 -14.04
N ALA A 3 -27.35 8.65 -12.94
CA ALA A 3 -28.45 9.61 -13.02
C ALA A 3 -27.97 10.92 -13.65
N LYS A 4 -28.63 11.42 -14.68
CA LYS A 4 -28.24 12.63 -15.44
C LYS A 4 -27.93 13.85 -14.57
N GLU A 5 -28.55 13.93 -13.39
CA GLU A 5 -28.41 15.02 -12.41
C GLU A 5 -27.99 14.50 -11.01
N GLY A 6 -27.54 13.26 -10.89
CA GLY A 6 -27.22 12.62 -9.61
C GLY A 6 -26.16 13.39 -8.81
N PHE A 7 -25.15 13.97 -9.49
CA PHE A 7 -24.13 14.81 -8.88
C PHE A 7 -24.66 16.17 -8.34
N ILE A 8 -25.89 16.56 -8.73
CA ILE A 8 -26.61 17.75 -8.19
C ILE A 8 -27.52 17.33 -7.05
N GLN A 9 -28.23 16.20 -7.21
CA GLN A 9 -29.26 15.70 -6.30
C GLN A 9 -28.71 15.12 -5.02
N PHE A 10 -27.64 14.31 -5.15
CA PHE A 10 -27.05 13.55 -4.05
C PHE A 10 -25.76 14.20 -3.53
N LYS A 11 -25.62 14.26 -2.21
CA LYS A 11 -24.37 14.64 -1.55
C LYS A 11 -23.42 13.43 -1.48
N ARG A 12 -22.12 13.69 -1.35
CA ARG A 12 -21.18 12.63 -1.03
C ARG A 12 -21.50 12.10 0.38
N GLU A 13 -21.69 10.79 0.46
CA GLU A 13 -21.79 10.07 1.72
C GLU A 13 -20.75 8.94 1.73
N THR A 14 -20.18 8.68 2.88
CA THR A 14 -19.25 7.58 3.15
C THR A 14 -19.74 6.79 4.35
N PRO A 15 -19.31 5.55 4.54
CA PRO A 15 -19.65 4.77 5.71
C PRO A 15 -19.33 5.52 7.00
N VAL A 16 -20.20 5.41 7.98
CA VAL A 16 -19.95 5.94 9.31
C VAL A 16 -18.85 5.11 9.96
N SER A 17 -17.88 5.77 10.58
CA SER A 17 -16.90 5.08 11.39
C SER A 17 -17.46 4.77 12.77
N ARG A 18 -17.12 3.61 13.32
CA ARG A 18 -17.43 3.23 14.70
C ARG A 18 -16.83 4.26 15.67
N ASP A 19 -17.47 4.45 16.84
CA ASP A 19 -16.98 5.43 17.85
C ASP A 19 -15.52 5.14 18.18
N PRO A 20 -14.62 6.15 18.13
CA PRO A 20 -13.20 5.99 18.43
C PRO A 20 -12.93 5.31 19.78
N ARG A 21 -13.74 5.60 20.80
CA ARG A 21 -13.59 5.05 22.16
C ARG A 21 -13.99 3.57 22.26
N GLU A 22 -14.83 3.08 21.35
CA GLU A 22 -15.24 1.70 21.28
C GLU A 22 -14.30 0.88 20.41
N ARG A 23 -13.96 1.38 19.22
CA ARG A 23 -13.17 0.66 18.23
C ARG A 23 -11.71 0.40 18.65
N VAL A 24 -11.16 1.20 19.58
CA VAL A 24 -9.82 0.97 20.14
C VAL A 24 -9.74 -0.30 20.99
N ASN A 25 -10.86 -0.91 21.37
CA ASN A 25 -10.90 -2.14 22.17
C ASN A 25 -10.85 -3.41 21.30
N ASP A 26 -10.81 -3.28 19.97
CA ASP A 26 -10.73 -4.41 19.06
C ASP A 26 -9.92 -4.07 17.79
N TYR A 27 -9.75 -5.09 16.90
CA TYR A 27 -9.02 -4.95 15.63
C TYR A 27 -9.93 -5.15 14.41
N ARG A 28 -11.26 -5.09 14.55
CA ARG A 28 -12.20 -5.21 13.42
C ARG A 28 -12.20 -3.96 12.57
N GLU A 29 -12.63 -4.09 11.31
CA GLU A 29 -12.77 -2.95 10.38
C GLU A 29 -13.48 -1.77 11.05
N ILE A 30 -13.00 -0.56 10.77
CA ILE A 30 -13.41 0.68 11.41
C ILE A 30 -14.81 1.10 10.96
N TYR A 31 -15.16 0.84 9.71
CA TYR A 31 -16.37 1.36 9.08
C TYR A 31 -17.56 0.42 9.22
N GLU A 32 -18.72 1.02 9.50
CA GLU A 32 -20.00 0.33 9.47
C GLU A 32 -20.36 -0.10 8.03
N PRO A 33 -21.17 -1.16 7.85
CA PRO A 33 -21.67 -1.53 6.53
C PRO A 33 -22.42 -0.38 5.85
N PHE A 34 -22.21 -0.23 4.55
CA PHE A 34 -22.88 0.82 3.76
C PHE A 34 -24.08 0.24 3.04
N SER A 35 -25.25 0.94 3.10
CA SER A 35 -26.49 0.41 2.51
C SER A 35 -26.44 0.42 0.98
N GLY A 36 -27.09 -0.58 0.35
CA GLY A 36 -27.18 -0.65 -1.11
C GLY A 36 -27.90 0.53 -1.76
N GLU A 37 -28.89 1.11 -1.08
CA GLU A 37 -29.59 2.32 -1.55
C GLU A 37 -28.64 3.51 -1.62
N LYS A 38 -27.92 3.78 -0.53
CA LYS A 38 -26.92 4.85 -0.49
C LYS A 38 -25.77 4.62 -1.47
N LEU A 39 -25.36 3.36 -1.67
CA LEU A 39 -24.34 3.03 -2.66
C LEU A 39 -24.80 3.39 -4.08
N ASN A 40 -26.04 3.09 -4.41
CA ASN A 40 -26.65 3.47 -5.69
C ASN A 40 -26.65 5.00 -5.87
N GLU A 41 -26.99 5.76 -4.84
CA GLU A 41 -26.91 7.23 -4.85
C GLU A 41 -25.48 7.72 -5.08
N GLN A 42 -24.46 7.08 -4.46
CA GLN A 42 -23.08 7.48 -4.67
C GLN A 42 -22.61 7.18 -6.10
N ALA A 43 -22.99 6.04 -6.66
CA ALA A 43 -22.72 5.72 -8.06
C ALA A 43 -23.42 6.70 -9.03
N ALA A 44 -24.67 7.10 -8.73
CA ALA A 44 -25.42 8.09 -9.49
C ALA A 44 -24.72 9.46 -9.59
N ARG A 45 -23.77 9.77 -8.67
CA ARG A 45 -23.01 11.02 -8.69
C ARG A 45 -21.96 11.10 -9.79
N CYS A 46 -21.67 9.99 -10.47
CA CYS A 46 -20.73 9.99 -11.59
C CYS A 46 -21.31 10.80 -12.77
N MET A 47 -20.52 11.76 -13.27
CA MET A 47 -20.94 12.62 -14.39
C MET A 47 -20.70 12.00 -15.75
N ASP A 48 -20.12 10.82 -15.83
CA ASP A 48 -19.72 10.16 -17.08
C ASP A 48 -18.95 11.13 -18.00
N CYS A 49 -17.79 11.57 -17.52
CA CYS A 49 -17.02 12.61 -18.21
C CYS A 49 -16.44 12.07 -19.53
N GLY A 50 -16.59 12.80 -20.63
CA GLY A 50 -16.00 12.44 -21.93
C GLY A 50 -14.44 12.36 -21.91
N VAL A 51 -13.80 12.99 -20.92
CA VAL A 51 -12.39 12.82 -20.57
C VAL A 51 -12.32 12.49 -19.09
N PRO A 52 -12.28 11.18 -18.72
CA PRO A 52 -12.35 10.75 -17.34
C PRO A 52 -10.98 10.86 -16.64
N PHE A 53 -10.67 12.00 -16.06
CA PHE A 53 -9.41 12.20 -15.32
C PHE A 53 -9.19 11.18 -14.19
N CYS A 54 -10.28 10.60 -13.66
CA CYS A 54 -10.19 9.52 -12.67
C CYS A 54 -9.49 8.27 -13.21
N HIS A 55 -9.58 7.94 -14.50
CA HIS A 55 -8.82 6.86 -15.13
C HIS A 55 -7.31 7.12 -15.04
N ASN A 56 -6.89 8.33 -15.42
CA ASN A 56 -5.48 8.72 -15.41
C ASN A 56 -4.94 8.86 -13.97
N GLY A 57 -5.81 9.28 -13.04
CA GLY A 57 -5.47 9.34 -11.63
C GLY A 57 -5.32 7.96 -10.97
N CYS A 58 -5.85 6.90 -11.60
CA CYS A 58 -5.70 5.54 -11.11
C CYS A 58 -4.47 4.87 -11.73
N PRO A 59 -3.46 4.45 -10.96
CA PRO A 59 -2.31 3.70 -11.50
C PRO A 59 -2.66 2.42 -12.23
N LEU A 60 -3.81 1.81 -11.93
CA LEU A 60 -4.35 0.63 -12.63
C LEU A 60 -5.08 0.99 -13.94
N GLY A 61 -5.46 2.26 -14.12
CA GLY A 61 -6.29 2.68 -15.24
C GLY A 61 -7.72 2.14 -15.15
N ASN A 62 -8.29 2.06 -13.95
CA ASN A 62 -9.65 1.55 -13.74
C ASN A 62 -10.67 2.30 -14.58
N VAL A 63 -11.56 1.56 -15.23
CA VAL A 63 -12.64 2.06 -16.11
C VAL A 63 -13.81 2.52 -15.23
N ILE A 64 -13.64 3.71 -14.61
CA ILE A 64 -14.42 4.17 -13.46
C ILE A 64 -15.84 4.61 -13.80
N PRO A 65 -16.10 5.43 -14.84
CA PRO A 65 -17.47 5.80 -15.21
C PRO A 65 -18.35 4.59 -15.50
N GLU A 66 -17.82 3.60 -16.22
CA GLU A 66 -18.54 2.42 -16.69
C GLU A 66 -18.94 1.53 -15.50
N PHE A 67 -18.04 1.27 -14.55
CA PHE A 67 -18.45 0.48 -13.39
C PHE A 67 -19.39 1.24 -12.46
N ASN A 68 -19.31 2.58 -12.39
CA ASN A 68 -20.28 3.38 -11.65
C ASN A 68 -21.66 3.29 -12.29
N ASP A 69 -21.73 3.31 -13.64
CA ASP A 69 -22.99 3.14 -14.36
C ASP A 69 -23.60 1.77 -14.11
N ALA A 70 -22.78 0.70 -14.20
CA ALA A 70 -23.23 -0.65 -13.90
C ALA A 70 -23.75 -0.80 -12.46
N VAL A 71 -23.10 -0.17 -11.45
CA VAL A 71 -23.59 -0.15 -10.07
C VAL A 71 -24.91 0.61 -9.95
N TYR A 72 -25.03 1.76 -10.60
CA TYR A 72 -26.26 2.53 -10.60
C TYR A 72 -27.44 1.73 -11.17
N ASN A 73 -27.21 0.96 -12.23
CA ASN A 73 -28.18 0.09 -12.85
C ASN A 73 -28.35 -1.27 -12.14
N GLN A 74 -27.61 -1.52 -11.04
CA GLN A 74 -27.58 -2.78 -10.28
C GLN A 74 -27.10 -4.00 -11.10
N GLU A 75 -26.30 -3.77 -12.13
CA GLU A 75 -25.72 -4.78 -13.02
C GLU A 75 -24.37 -5.30 -12.42
N TRP A 76 -24.46 -6.00 -11.29
CA TRP A 76 -23.30 -6.41 -10.51
C TRP A 76 -22.31 -7.30 -11.26
N GLY A 77 -22.82 -8.14 -12.18
CA GLY A 77 -21.99 -8.98 -13.05
C GLY A 77 -21.14 -8.17 -14.00
N GLU A 78 -21.71 -7.10 -14.59
CA GLU A 78 -20.99 -6.17 -15.44
C GLU A 78 -20.03 -5.32 -14.64
N ALA A 79 -20.46 -4.77 -13.50
CA ALA A 79 -19.63 -3.96 -12.63
C ALA A 79 -18.32 -4.68 -12.22
N ILE A 80 -18.40 -5.94 -11.77
CA ILE A 80 -17.22 -6.71 -11.39
C ILE A 80 -16.37 -7.11 -12.60
N SER A 81 -16.98 -7.39 -13.75
CA SER A 81 -16.26 -7.71 -14.98
C SER A 81 -15.41 -6.53 -15.45
N ILE A 82 -16.00 -5.33 -15.48
CA ILE A 82 -15.31 -4.08 -15.84
C ILE A 82 -14.16 -3.84 -14.84
N LEU A 83 -14.43 -3.90 -13.55
CA LEU A 83 -13.45 -3.60 -12.51
C LEU A 83 -12.28 -4.59 -12.54
N ARG A 84 -12.53 -5.90 -12.70
CA ARG A 84 -11.48 -6.93 -12.78
C ARG A 84 -10.67 -6.88 -14.07
N SER A 85 -11.14 -6.23 -15.11
CA SER A 85 -10.35 -6.08 -16.35
C SER A 85 -9.04 -5.31 -16.11
N THR A 86 -9.03 -4.39 -15.15
CA THR A 86 -7.88 -3.55 -14.79
C THR A 86 -7.32 -3.82 -13.39
N ASN A 87 -8.13 -4.34 -12.45
CA ASN A 87 -7.75 -4.55 -11.06
C ASN A 87 -7.99 -6.00 -10.61
N ASN A 88 -6.93 -6.72 -10.26
CA ASN A 88 -7.02 -8.11 -9.78
C ASN A 88 -7.69 -8.20 -8.39
N PHE A 89 -7.51 -7.18 -7.53
CA PHE A 89 -7.82 -7.25 -6.11
C PHE A 89 -8.62 -6.02 -5.62
N PRO A 90 -9.82 -5.78 -6.16
CA PRO A 90 -10.63 -4.62 -5.75
C PRO A 90 -11.07 -4.68 -4.30
N GLU A 91 -11.12 -5.86 -3.68
CA GLU A 91 -11.36 -6.02 -2.24
C GLU A 91 -10.24 -5.48 -1.37
N PHE A 92 -8.99 -5.43 -1.87
CA PHE A 92 -7.86 -4.82 -1.15
C PHE A 92 -7.84 -3.32 -1.40
N THR A 93 -7.83 -2.90 -2.67
CA THR A 93 -7.73 -1.49 -3.04
C THR A 93 -8.91 -0.67 -2.52
N GLY A 94 -10.12 -1.21 -2.54
CA GLY A 94 -11.31 -0.55 -2.00
C GLY A 94 -11.33 -0.39 -0.46
N ARG A 95 -10.29 -0.89 0.25
CA ARG A 95 -10.12 -0.71 1.70
C ARG A 95 -8.92 0.14 2.08
N ILE A 96 -7.86 0.11 1.28
CA ILE A 96 -6.55 0.65 1.69
C ILE A 96 -5.88 1.54 0.64
N CYS A 97 -6.51 1.73 -0.52
CA CYS A 97 -6.00 2.67 -1.51
C CYS A 97 -6.29 4.10 -1.04
N PRO A 98 -5.33 5.03 -1.10
CA PRO A 98 -5.62 6.43 -0.77
C PRO A 98 -6.47 7.15 -1.82
N ALA A 99 -6.97 6.42 -2.83
CA ALA A 99 -7.89 6.86 -3.88
C ALA A 99 -7.41 8.06 -4.72
N PRO A 100 -6.26 7.97 -5.42
CA PRO A 100 -5.81 9.06 -6.30
C PRO A 100 -6.81 9.35 -7.43
N CYS A 101 -7.64 8.38 -7.82
CA CYS A 101 -8.75 8.56 -8.74
C CYS A 101 -9.80 9.56 -8.24
N GLU A 102 -10.11 9.55 -6.94
CA GLU A 102 -11.02 10.54 -6.34
C GLU A 102 -10.39 11.94 -6.34
N ALA A 103 -9.08 12.01 -6.08
CA ALA A 103 -8.33 13.25 -6.12
C ALA A 103 -8.35 13.91 -7.51
N SER A 104 -8.41 13.11 -8.57
CA SER A 104 -8.46 13.53 -9.97
C SER A 104 -9.88 13.60 -10.54
N CYS A 105 -10.91 13.27 -9.75
CA CYS A 105 -12.30 13.34 -10.19
C CYS A 105 -12.68 14.76 -10.58
N VAL A 106 -13.21 14.96 -11.80
CA VAL A 106 -13.64 16.28 -12.31
C VAL A 106 -14.69 16.94 -11.40
N LEU A 107 -15.59 16.15 -10.82
CA LEU A 107 -16.56 16.66 -9.85
C LEU A 107 -15.88 17.32 -8.63
N GLY A 108 -14.70 16.84 -8.26
CA GLY A 108 -13.88 17.35 -7.16
C GLY A 108 -13.37 18.78 -7.32
N ILE A 109 -13.52 19.39 -8.52
CA ILE A 109 -13.16 20.80 -8.76
C ILE A 109 -14.14 21.75 -8.03
N ASN A 110 -15.42 21.44 -8.06
CA ASN A 110 -16.49 22.32 -7.57
C ASN A 110 -17.33 21.74 -6.42
N LYS A 111 -17.25 20.42 -6.21
CA LYS A 111 -17.99 19.66 -5.20
C LYS A 111 -17.12 18.57 -4.63
N ASP A 112 -17.65 17.77 -3.70
CA ASP A 112 -16.98 16.56 -3.25
C ASP A 112 -16.91 15.54 -4.40
N PRO A 113 -15.76 14.87 -4.61
CA PRO A 113 -15.60 13.87 -5.67
C PRO A 113 -16.56 12.69 -5.49
N VAL A 114 -16.70 11.85 -6.51
CA VAL A 114 -17.40 10.57 -6.40
C VAL A 114 -16.64 9.67 -5.41
N ALA A 115 -17.38 8.90 -4.60
CA ALA A 115 -16.81 7.96 -3.62
C ALA A 115 -16.35 6.66 -4.32
N ILE A 116 -15.31 6.77 -5.15
CA ILE A 116 -14.88 5.71 -6.08
C ILE A 116 -14.36 4.49 -5.32
N GLU A 117 -13.52 4.70 -4.33
CA GLU A 117 -12.96 3.63 -3.49
C GLU A 117 -14.06 2.83 -2.78
N LEU A 118 -15.03 3.53 -2.21
CA LEU A 118 -16.19 2.91 -1.57
C LEU A 118 -16.99 2.04 -2.56
N ILE A 119 -17.22 2.55 -3.77
CA ILE A 119 -17.97 1.83 -4.81
C ILE A 119 -17.18 0.58 -5.22
N GLU A 120 -15.87 0.70 -5.44
CA GLU A 120 -14.97 -0.41 -5.76
C GLU A 120 -15.00 -1.52 -4.70
N LYS A 121 -14.89 -1.17 -3.40
CA LYS A 121 -15.06 -2.12 -2.28
C LYS A 121 -16.37 -2.88 -2.38
N ASN A 122 -17.47 -2.14 -2.56
CA ASN A 122 -18.80 -2.73 -2.56
C ASN A 122 -19.10 -3.59 -3.81
N ILE A 123 -18.53 -3.23 -4.98
CA ILE A 123 -18.59 -4.11 -6.16
C ILE A 123 -17.96 -5.46 -5.84
N ALA A 124 -16.76 -5.45 -5.25
CA ALA A 124 -16.05 -6.68 -4.91
C ALA A 124 -16.83 -7.53 -3.89
N GLU A 125 -17.27 -6.93 -2.77
CA GLU A 125 -18.00 -7.67 -1.74
C GLU A 125 -19.33 -8.21 -2.27
N LYS A 126 -20.09 -7.40 -3.00
CA LYS A 126 -21.34 -7.84 -3.60
C LYS A 126 -21.15 -8.97 -4.61
N ALA A 127 -20.06 -8.93 -5.37
CA ALA A 127 -19.73 -9.99 -6.33
C ALA A 127 -19.38 -11.31 -5.62
N TYR A 128 -18.69 -11.27 -4.48
CA TYR A 128 -18.48 -12.46 -3.65
C TYR A 128 -19.79 -12.98 -3.07
N ASP A 129 -20.62 -12.12 -2.48
CA ASP A 129 -21.91 -12.49 -1.90
C ASP A 129 -22.84 -13.17 -2.91
N LEU A 130 -22.86 -12.68 -4.14
CA LEU A 130 -23.66 -13.22 -5.24
C LEU A 130 -23.00 -14.44 -5.92
N GLY A 131 -21.79 -14.82 -5.51
CA GLY A 131 -21.05 -15.91 -6.14
C GLY A 131 -20.65 -15.62 -7.60
N LEU A 132 -20.46 -14.35 -7.95
CA LEU A 132 -19.99 -13.95 -9.28
C LEU A 132 -18.47 -14.09 -9.41
N ILE A 133 -17.73 -13.99 -8.31
CA ILE A 133 -16.30 -14.29 -8.25
C ILE A 133 -16.15 -15.77 -7.93
N LYS A 134 -15.64 -16.53 -8.88
CA LYS A 134 -15.37 -17.97 -8.78
C LYS A 134 -14.03 -18.28 -9.37
N ALA A 135 -13.43 -19.40 -8.97
CA ALA A 135 -12.21 -19.89 -9.58
C ALA A 135 -12.41 -20.12 -11.09
N ASN A 136 -11.50 -19.59 -11.86
CA ASN A 136 -11.48 -19.69 -13.33
C ASN A 136 -10.09 -20.14 -13.77
N PRO A 137 -9.73 -21.43 -13.57
CA PRO A 137 -8.44 -21.94 -13.99
C PRO A 137 -8.28 -21.85 -15.52
N PRO A 138 -7.08 -21.62 -16.03
CA PRO A 138 -6.84 -21.52 -17.47
C PRO A 138 -7.19 -22.82 -18.17
N GLU A 139 -7.88 -22.72 -19.31
CA GLU A 139 -8.29 -23.88 -20.12
C GLU A 139 -7.11 -24.73 -20.62
N LYS A 140 -5.98 -24.08 -20.87
CA LYS A 140 -4.75 -24.72 -21.38
C LYS A 140 -3.54 -24.25 -20.62
N ARG A 141 -2.66 -25.19 -20.28
CA ARG A 141 -1.34 -24.88 -19.72
C ARG A 141 -0.31 -24.76 -20.83
N THR A 142 0.60 -23.77 -20.67
CA THR A 142 1.70 -23.54 -21.63
C THR A 142 2.85 -24.51 -21.44
N GLY A 143 2.93 -25.19 -20.29
CA GLY A 143 4.08 -26.00 -19.88
C GLY A 143 5.29 -25.17 -19.42
N LYS A 144 5.16 -23.86 -19.37
CA LYS A 144 6.19 -22.97 -18.82
C LYS A 144 6.03 -22.80 -17.31
N LYS A 145 7.15 -22.89 -16.59
CA LYS A 145 7.21 -22.77 -15.14
C LYS A 145 7.74 -21.40 -14.75
N VAL A 146 6.99 -20.68 -13.91
CA VAL A 146 7.39 -19.36 -13.43
C VAL A 146 7.46 -19.35 -11.90
N ALA A 147 8.58 -18.87 -11.36
CA ALA A 147 8.74 -18.59 -9.94
C ALA A 147 8.40 -17.11 -9.66
N VAL A 148 7.56 -16.86 -8.67
CA VAL A 148 7.31 -15.51 -8.13
C VAL A 148 7.87 -15.46 -6.71
N ILE A 149 8.78 -14.54 -6.42
CA ILE A 149 9.44 -14.41 -5.13
C ILE A 149 8.88 -13.20 -4.39
N GLY A 150 8.13 -13.48 -3.31
CA GLY A 150 7.41 -12.49 -2.51
C GLY A 150 5.92 -12.42 -2.84
N SER A 151 5.09 -12.49 -1.80
CA SER A 151 3.63 -12.59 -1.88
C SER A 151 2.90 -11.27 -1.59
N GLY A 152 3.58 -10.15 -1.65
CA GLY A 152 2.94 -8.84 -1.58
C GLY A 152 2.02 -8.57 -2.78
N PRO A 153 1.30 -7.44 -2.83
CA PRO A 153 0.32 -7.16 -3.88
C PRO A 153 0.89 -7.25 -5.31
N ALA A 154 2.16 -6.88 -5.50
CA ALA A 154 2.82 -7.01 -6.81
C ALA A 154 3.04 -8.48 -7.21
N GLY A 155 3.51 -9.30 -6.28
CA GLY A 155 3.73 -10.75 -6.53
C GLY A 155 2.42 -11.49 -6.75
N LEU A 156 1.40 -11.19 -5.95
CA LEU A 156 0.06 -11.75 -6.14
C LEU A 156 -0.52 -11.38 -7.51
N ALA A 157 -0.40 -10.11 -7.94
CA ALA A 157 -0.91 -9.68 -9.24
C ALA A 157 -0.15 -10.34 -10.41
N ALA A 158 1.18 -10.45 -10.30
CA ALA A 158 1.98 -11.15 -11.28
C ALA A 158 1.62 -12.65 -11.35
N ALA A 159 1.45 -13.30 -10.20
CA ALA A 159 1.09 -14.71 -10.13
C ALA A 159 -0.31 -14.98 -10.73
N ASP A 160 -1.28 -14.13 -10.42
CA ASP A 160 -2.64 -14.22 -10.96
C ASP A 160 -2.63 -14.09 -12.49
N GLN A 161 -2.01 -13.04 -13.03
CA GLN A 161 -1.94 -12.79 -14.48
C GLN A 161 -1.19 -13.92 -15.22
N LEU A 162 -0.04 -14.35 -14.72
CA LEU A 162 0.75 -15.44 -15.32
C LEU A 162 0.01 -16.78 -15.28
N ASN A 163 -0.73 -17.05 -14.20
CA ASN A 163 -1.57 -18.23 -14.12
C ASN A 163 -2.72 -18.16 -15.15
N GLN A 164 -3.37 -16.99 -15.32
CA GLN A 164 -4.39 -16.77 -16.35
C GLN A 164 -3.85 -16.96 -17.76
N ALA A 165 -2.58 -16.57 -18.03
CA ALA A 165 -1.90 -16.86 -19.30
C ALA A 165 -1.62 -18.35 -19.52
N GLY A 166 -1.84 -19.19 -18.51
CA GLY A 166 -1.67 -20.64 -18.59
C GLY A 166 -0.32 -21.16 -18.10
N HIS A 167 0.53 -20.32 -17.51
CA HIS A 167 1.80 -20.78 -16.94
C HIS A 167 1.60 -21.57 -15.65
N GLU A 168 2.57 -22.44 -15.32
CA GLU A 168 2.64 -23.12 -14.04
C GLU A 168 3.36 -22.19 -13.06
N VAL A 169 2.61 -21.56 -12.15
CA VAL A 169 3.13 -20.53 -11.24
C VAL A 169 3.34 -21.09 -9.84
N THR A 170 4.56 -20.95 -9.31
CA THR A 170 4.87 -21.17 -7.90
C THR A 170 5.30 -19.86 -7.26
N LEU A 171 4.55 -19.43 -6.25
CA LEU A 171 4.84 -18.23 -5.47
C LEU A 171 5.50 -18.62 -4.15
N PHE A 172 6.70 -18.12 -3.92
CA PHE A 172 7.50 -18.34 -2.72
C PHE A 172 7.35 -17.18 -1.75
N GLU A 173 7.07 -17.49 -0.49
CA GLU A 173 6.94 -16.54 0.60
C GLU A 173 7.77 -16.97 1.80
N LYS A 174 8.59 -16.07 2.33
CA LYS A 174 9.46 -16.35 3.49
C LYS A 174 8.66 -16.51 4.80
N ASP A 175 7.56 -15.77 4.91
CA ASP A 175 6.70 -15.78 6.09
C ASP A 175 5.71 -16.96 6.07
N ALA A 176 5.07 -17.23 7.21
CA ALA A 176 4.15 -18.36 7.36
C ALA A 176 2.87 -18.21 6.52
N LYS A 177 2.45 -17.00 6.24
CA LYS A 177 1.24 -16.71 5.49
C LYS A 177 1.51 -15.74 4.34
N VAL A 178 0.71 -15.88 3.28
CA VAL A 178 0.76 -15.05 2.08
C VAL A 178 0.18 -13.66 2.33
N GLY A 179 0.72 -12.62 1.66
CA GLY A 179 0.13 -11.28 1.63
C GLY A 179 1.15 -10.13 1.79
N GLY A 180 2.38 -10.40 2.21
CA GLY A 180 3.40 -9.37 2.42
C GLY A 180 2.88 -8.26 3.35
N LEU A 181 2.98 -6.98 2.94
CA LEU A 181 2.50 -5.85 3.75
C LEU A 181 0.98 -5.82 3.94
N LEU A 182 0.18 -6.41 3.05
CA LEU A 182 -1.27 -6.56 3.28
C LEU A 182 -1.54 -7.35 4.55
N ARG A 183 -0.72 -8.38 4.82
CA ARG A 183 -0.86 -9.25 5.99
C ARG A 183 -0.07 -8.74 7.19
N TYR A 184 1.20 -8.43 7.01
CA TYR A 184 2.11 -8.15 8.12
C TYR A 184 2.38 -6.66 8.36
N GLY A 185 1.96 -5.79 7.43
CA GLY A 185 2.12 -4.34 7.55
C GLY A 185 0.85 -3.64 8.02
N ILE A 186 -0.21 -3.80 7.27
CA ILE A 186 -1.48 -3.12 7.49
C ILE A 186 -2.24 -3.76 8.65
N PRO A 187 -2.68 -3.00 9.66
CA PRO A 187 -3.47 -3.53 10.76
C PRO A 187 -4.84 -4.06 10.33
N ASP A 188 -5.37 -5.06 11.05
CA ASP A 188 -6.68 -5.65 10.79
C ASP A 188 -7.82 -4.63 10.81
N PHE A 189 -7.74 -3.60 11.64
CA PHE A 189 -8.76 -2.55 11.68
C PHE A 189 -8.86 -1.71 10.38
N LYS A 190 -7.89 -1.85 9.45
CA LYS A 190 -7.97 -1.31 8.07
C LYS A 190 -8.25 -2.40 7.03
N LEU A 191 -7.67 -3.59 7.23
CA LEU A 191 -7.82 -4.73 6.32
C LEU A 191 -7.79 -6.03 7.12
N GLU A 192 -8.95 -6.61 7.41
CA GLU A 192 -9.07 -7.90 8.07
C GLU A 192 -8.50 -9.02 7.20
N LYS A 193 -7.72 -9.93 7.79
CA LYS A 193 -6.91 -10.89 7.04
C LYS A 193 -7.71 -11.98 6.34
N TRP A 194 -8.96 -12.23 6.75
CA TRP A 194 -9.86 -13.14 6.03
C TRP A 194 -10.11 -12.71 4.57
N VAL A 195 -10.02 -11.40 4.27
CA VAL A 195 -10.14 -10.85 2.91
C VAL A 195 -9.00 -11.37 2.02
N ILE A 196 -7.79 -11.42 2.59
CA ILE A 196 -6.60 -11.97 1.91
C ILE A 196 -6.75 -13.48 1.75
N ASP A 197 -7.16 -14.17 2.83
CA ASP A 197 -7.32 -15.64 2.83
C ASP A 197 -8.32 -16.08 1.77
N ARG A 198 -9.45 -15.37 1.63
CA ARG A 198 -10.46 -15.61 0.59
C ARG A 198 -9.87 -15.52 -0.82
N ARG A 199 -9.05 -14.50 -1.09
CA ARG A 199 -8.39 -14.33 -2.38
C ARG A 199 -7.34 -15.40 -2.65
N VAL A 200 -6.51 -15.70 -1.66
CA VAL A 200 -5.47 -16.74 -1.77
C VAL A 200 -6.10 -18.11 -2.06
N ALA A 201 -7.19 -18.46 -1.37
CA ALA A 201 -7.92 -19.70 -1.61
C ALA A 201 -8.42 -19.78 -3.08
N LEU A 202 -8.99 -18.68 -3.60
CA LEU A 202 -9.43 -18.62 -4.99
C LEU A 202 -8.26 -18.86 -5.97
N MET A 203 -7.13 -18.19 -5.77
CA MET A 203 -5.94 -18.38 -6.61
C MET A 203 -5.37 -19.80 -6.53
N GLN A 204 -5.46 -20.45 -5.36
CA GLN A 204 -5.09 -21.87 -5.21
C GLN A 204 -6.01 -22.79 -6.01
N GLU A 205 -7.32 -22.56 -5.98
CA GLU A 205 -8.30 -23.29 -6.80
C GLU A 205 -8.04 -23.09 -8.31
N GLU A 206 -7.53 -21.93 -8.71
CA GLU A 206 -7.12 -21.61 -10.08
C GLU A 206 -5.79 -22.25 -10.49
N GLY A 207 -5.05 -22.82 -9.53
CA GLY A 207 -3.83 -23.59 -9.74
C GLY A 207 -2.52 -22.88 -9.46
N VAL A 208 -2.52 -21.73 -8.78
CA VAL A 208 -1.32 -21.09 -8.25
C VAL A 208 -0.82 -21.90 -7.05
N ILE A 209 0.45 -22.27 -7.05
CA ILE A 209 1.10 -22.97 -5.94
C ILE A 209 1.74 -21.96 -5.01
N PHE A 210 1.38 -21.97 -3.72
CA PHE A 210 2.00 -21.14 -2.70
C PHE A 210 2.94 -21.97 -1.82
N SER A 211 4.22 -21.55 -1.75
CA SER A 211 5.24 -22.15 -0.90
C SER A 211 5.65 -21.16 0.19
N THR A 212 4.98 -21.24 1.33
CA THR A 212 5.26 -20.40 2.51
C THR A 212 6.40 -20.96 3.34
N ASN A 213 6.92 -20.19 4.32
CA ASN A 213 8.11 -20.50 5.12
C ASN A 213 9.34 -20.85 4.23
N THR A 214 9.42 -20.21 3.06
CA THR A 214 10.44 -20.49 2.06
C THR A 214 11.16 -19.21 1.66
N GLU A 215 12.27 -18.95 2.29
CA GLU A 215 13.14 -17.81 1.99
C GLU A 215 14.16 -18.17 0.92
N ILE A 216 14.06 -17.54 -0.24
CA ILE A 216 15.02 -17.75 -1.33
C ILE A 216 16.35 -17.07 -0.99
N GLY A 217 17.44 -17.81 -1.19
CA GLY A 217 18.78 -17.45 -0.74
C GLY A 217 19.16 -18.06 0.61
N HIS A 218 18.17 -18.61 1.35
CA HIS A 218 18.37 -19.31 2.61
C HIS A 218 17.84 -20.75 2.54
N SER A 219 16.54 -20.94 2.35
CA SER A 219 15.90 -22.27 2.27
C SER A 219 16.16 -22.96 0.93
N ILE A 220 16.12 -22.20 -0.15
CA ILE A 220 16.37 -22.61 -1.54
C ILE A 220 17.32 -21.60 -2.16
N GLN A 221 18.35 -22.07 -2.85
CA GLN A 221 19.30 -21.17 -3.48
C GLN A 221 18.78 -20.60 -4.81
N ALA A 222 19.16 -19.37 -5.15
CA ALA A 222 18.74 -18.70 -6.39
C ALA A 222 19.09 -19.51 -7.64
N ASP A 223 20.24 -20.17 -7.67
CA ASP A 223 20.69 -21.06 -8.75
C ASP A 223 19.74 -22.23 -8.99
N GLU A 224 19.16 -22.80 -7.92
CA GLU A 224 18.19 -23.89 -8.01
C GLU A 224 16.89 -23.41 -8.65
N ILE A 225 16.42 -22.22 -8.26
CA ILE A 225 15.27 -21.56 -8.88
C ILE A 225 15.53 -21.30 -10.37
N LEU A 226 16.67 -20.71 -10.73
CA LEU A 226 17.03 -20.41 -12.11
C LEU A 226 17.17 -21.66 -13.00
N LYS A 227 17.49 -22.84 -12.41
CA LYS A 227 17.55 -24.12 -13.13
C LYS A 227 16.17 -24.77 -13.29
N THR A 228 15.28 -24.60 -12.30
CA THR A 228 13.99 -25.29 -12.23
C THR A 228 12.91 -24.56 -12.99
N PHE A 229 12.95 -23.22 -13.03
CA PHE A 229 11.94 -22.36 -13.64
C PHE A 229 12.44 -21.73 -14.95
N ASP A 230 11.51 -21.51 -15.88
CA ASP A 230 11.80 -20.86 -17.17
C ASP A 230 12.05 -19.36 -17.01
N ALA A 231 11.33 -18.72 -16.05
CA ALA A 231 11.50 -17.32 -15.69
C ALA A 231 11.17 -17.07 -14.20
N VAL A 232 11.61 -15.93 -13.69
CA VAL A 232 11.48 -15.54 -12.28
C VAL A 232 10.99 -14.11 -12.18
N VAL A 233 10.02 -13.85 -11.30
CA VAL A 233 9.62 -12.50 -10.88
C VAL A 233 10.12 -12.26 -9.46
N LEU A 234 10.91 -11.20 -9.26
CA LEU A 234 11.28 -10.72 -7.92
C LEU A 234 10.33 -9.59 -7.53
N SER A 235 9.63 -9.75 -6.42
CA SER A 235 8.59 -8.83 -5.91
C SER A 235 8.61 -8.71 -4.39
N THR A 236 9.80 -8.69 -3.78
CA THR A 236 9.99 -8.72 -2.33
C THR A 236 9.80 -7.36 -1.65
N GLY A 237 9.36 -6.34 -2.39
CA GLY A 237 9.05 -5.02 -1.88
C GLY A 237 10.27 -4.16 -1.53
N ALA A 238 10.02 -2.97 -0.98
CA ALA A 238 11.03 -2.09 -0.39
C ALA A 238 11.15 -2.42 1.10
N ALA A 239 12.17 -3.20 1.48
CA ALA A 239 12.33 -3.71 2.84
C ALA A 239 13.50 -3.09 3.61
N HIS A 240 14.28 -2.19 2.96
CA HIS A 240 15.38 -1.47 3.63
C HIS A 240 14.86 -0.15 4.22
N PRO A 241 14.66 -0.07 5.56
CA PRO A 241 14.10 1.12 6.18
C PRO A 241 15.09 2.28 6.16
N ARG A 242 14.56 3.50 6.07
CA ARG A 242 15.35 4.71 6.28
C ARG A 242 15.64 4.89 7.76
N ALA A 243 16.91 4.95 8.13
CA ALA A 243 17.35 5.19 9.52
C ALA A 243 17.47 6.70 9.81
N LEU A 244 17.33 7.07 11.08
CA LEU A 244 17.56 8.45 11.54
C LEU A 244 19.04 8.78 11.60
N ASN A 245 19.89 7.80 11.95
CA ASN A 245 21.34 7.94 12.13
C ASN A 245 21.69 9.05 13.13
N ILE A 246 20.99 9.08 14.27
CA ILE A 246 21.20 10.01 15.37
C ILE A 246 21.68 9.28 16.62
N LYS A 247 22.25 10.03 17.56
CA LYS A 247 22.70 9.47 18.83
C LYS A 247 21.53 8.81 19.60
N GLY A 248 21.76 7.60 20.09
CA GLY A 248 20.79 6.84 20.88
C GLY A 248 19.72 6.09 20.06
N ASP A 249 19.76 6.08 18.73
CA ASP A 249 18.82 5.33 17.88
C ASP A 249 18.90 3.79 18.04
N HIS A 250 19.91 3.31 18.77
CA HIS A 250 20.11 1.90 19.12
C HIS A 250 19.60 1.53 20.53
N TYR A 251 19.02 2.46 21.29
CA TYR A 251 18.48 2.14 22.61
C TYR A 251 17.29 1.18 22.51
N LYS A 252 17.15 0.32 23.51
CA LYS A 252 15.97 -0.52 23.68
C LYS A 252 14.72 0.37 23.78
N GLY A 253 13.68 0.03 23.03
CA GLY A 253 12.48 0.86 22.91
C GLY A 253 12.50 1.78 21.69
N VAL A 254 13.60 1.84 20.90
CA VAL A 254 13.62 2.48 19.59
C VAL A 254 13.53 1.39 18.53
N HIS A 255 12.47 1.43 17.69
CA HIS A 255 12.16 0.40 16.70
C HIS A 255 11.79 1.01 15.36
N PHE A 256 12.04 0.28 14.29
CA PHE A 256 11.38 0.58 13.03
C PHE A 256 9.89 0.19 13.11
N ALA A 257 9.03 1.00 12.50
CA ALA A 257 7.58 0.83 12.57
C ALA A 257 7.12 -0.59 12.20
N MET A 258 7.72 -1.19 11.17
CA MET A 258 7.35 -2.53 10.70
C MET A 258 7.71 -3.66 11.67
N GLU A 259 8.64 -3.45 12.58
CA GLU A 259 8.92 -4.44 13.65
C GLU A 259 7.72 -4.56 14.59
N PHE A 260 7.14 -3.41 14.98
CA PHE A 260 5.97 -3.33 15.84
C PHE A 260 4.70 -3.86 15.15
N LEU A 261 4.40 -3.30 13.96
CA LEU A 261 3.20 -3.66 13.20
C LEU A 261 3.20 -5.12 12.77
N GLY A 262 4.34 -5.64 12.29
CA GLY A 262 4.47 -7.03 11.89
C GLY A 262 4.22 -7.99 13.04
N LYS A 263 4.78 -7.72 14.22
CA LYS A 263 4.55 -8.53 15.42
C LYS A 263 3.10 -8.48 15.88
N GLN A 264 2.45 -7.30 15.83
CA GLN A 264 1.06 -7.18 16.20
C GLN A 264 0.15 -7.95 15.24
N ASN A 265 0.40 -7.88 13.93
CA ASN A 265 -0.35 -8.66 12.95
C ASN A 265 -0.15 -10.18 13.13
N GLN A 266 1.04 -10.63 13.53
CA GLN A 266 1.30 -12.03 13.90
C GLN A 266 0.50 -12.45 15.14
N VAL A 267 0.33 -11.57 16.13
CA VAL A 267 -0.53 -11.84 17.31
C VAL A 267 -1.99 -12.00 16.88
N ILE A 268 -2.52 -11.04 16.12
CA ILE A 268 -3.91 -11.11 15.64
C ILE A 268 -4.12 -12.34 14.73
N GLY A 269 -3.11 -12.68 13.92
CA GLY A 269 -3.12 -13.88 13.06
C GLY A 269 -2.93 -15.21 13.78
N GLY A 270 -2.70 -15.19 15.12
CA GLY A 270 -2.49 -16.39 15.94
C GLY A 270 -1.12 -17.04 15.78
N GLU A 271 -0.16 -16.34 15.20
CA GLU A 271 1.22 -16.81 15.00
C GLU A 271 2.12 -16.52 16.22
N LEU A 272 1.78 -15.51 17.01
CA LEU A 272 2.39 -15.15 18.28
C LEU A 272 1.34 -15.06 19.39
N ALA A 273 1.74 -15.40 20.62
CA ALA A 273 0.87 -15.29 21.79
C ALA A 273 0.72 -13.83 22.23
N GLU A 274 1.78 -13.05 22.16
CA GLU A 274 1.82 -11.64 22.55
C GLU A 274 2.83 -10.86 21.67
N ASN A 275 2.64 -9.54 21.62
CA ASN A 275 3.61 -8.67 20.93
C ASN A 275 4.78 -8.38 21.89
N PRO A 276 6.03 -8.74 21.51
CA PRO A 276 7.20 -8.43 22.34
C PRO A 276 7.48 -6.92 22.47
N ILE A 277 6.87 -6.11 21.60
CA ILE A 277 6.94 -4.65 21.65
C ILE A 277 5.59 -4.12 22.13
N SER A 278 5.43 -3.90 23.44
CA SER A 278 4.19 -3.37 24.03
C SER A 278 4.25 -1.86 24.18
N ALA A 279 3.17 -1.19 23.77
CA ALA A 279 2.97 0.25 24.03
C ALA A 279 2.14 0.54 25.29
N GLU A 280 1.69 -0.50 26.01
CA GLU A 280 0.85 -0.36 27.19
C GLU A 280 1.50 0.52 28.27
N GLY A 281 0.80 1.56 28.70
CA GLY A 281 1.22 2.49 29.72
C GLY A 281 2.44 3.37 29.37
N LYS A 282 2.92 3.36 28.11
CA LYS A 282 4.12 4.07 27.68
C LYS A 282 3.83 5.41 27.02
N HIS A 283 4.82 6.32 27.11
CA HIS A 283 4.90 7.52 26.27
C HIS A 283 5.49 7.14 24.91
N VAL A 284 4.64 7.08 23.90
CA VAL A 284 4.99 6.63 22.54
C VAL A 284 5.27 7.82 21.64
N ILE A 285 6.42 7.79 20.95
CA ILE A 285 6.77 8.77 19.91
C ILE A 285 6.73 8.05 18.54
N VAL A 286 6.01 8.61 17.57
CA VAL A 286 5.97 8.14 16.18
C VAL A 286 6.65 9.20 15.31
N ILE A 287 7.76 8.83 14.68
CA ILE A 287 8.54 9.74 13.82
C ILE A 287 8.19 9.48 12.36
N GLY A 288 7.48 10.41 11.75
CA GLY A 288 6.98 10.35 10.38
C GLY A 288 5.47 10.48 10.27
N GLY A 289 5.00 11.23 9.26
CA GLY A 289 3.59 11.62 9.05
C GLY A 289 2.79 10.75 8.08
N GLY A 290 3.37 9.67 7.54
CA GLY A 290 2.74 8.80 6.54
C GLY A 290 1.77 7.76 7.13
N ASP A 291 1.21 6.92 6.25
CA ASP A 291 0.25 5.87 6.64
C ASP A 291 0.83 4.87 7.63
N THR A 292 2.11 4.49 7.48
CA THR A 292 2.80 3.61 8.43
C THR A 292 2.85 4.22 9.85
N GLY A 293 3.11 5.53 9.96
CA GLY A 293 3.05 6.24 11.23
C GLY A 293 1.64 6.25 11.82
N SER A 294 0.62 6.47 10.98
CA SER A 294 -0.79 6.38 11.36
C SER A 294 -1.15 4.98 11.89
N ASP A 295 -0.63 3.92 11.28
CA ASP A 295 -0.85 2.54 11.71
C ASP A 295 -0.21 2.26 13.07
N CYS A 296 0.98 2.81 13.34
CA CYS A 296 1.61 2.75 14.66
C CYS A 296 0.78 3.49 15.71
N ILE A 297 0.17 4.64 15.39
CA ILE A 297 -0.71 5.37 16.29
C ILE A 297 -1.93 4.51 16.67
N GLY A 298 -2.66 4.01 15.68
CA GLY A 298 -3.86 3.20 15.91
C GLY A 298 -3.58 1.90 16.68
N THR A 299 -2.43 1.27 16.41
CA THR A 299 -1.99 0.09 17.15
C THR A 299 -1.60 0.43 18.59
N SER A 300 -0.89 1.55 18.80
CA SER A 300 -0.50 2.00 20.15
C SER A 300 -1.69 2.40 21.02
N ASN A 301 -2.74 3.00 20.41
CA ASN A 301 -4.00 3.27 21.11
C ASN A 301 -4.65 1.97 21.61
N ARG A 302 -4.67 0.91 20.76
CA ARG A 302 -5.21 -0.41 21.12
C ARG A 302 -4.39 -1.14 22.17
N HIS A 303 -3.10 -0.82 22.29
CA HIS A 303 -2.25 -1.31 23.40
C HIS A 303 -2.46 -0.54 24.71
N GLY A 304 -3.20 0.59 24.72
CA GLY A 304 -3.38 1.40 25.92
C GLY A 304 -2.17 2.27 26.25
N ALA A 305 -1.53 2.88 25.27
CA ALA A 305 -0.44 3.83 25.47
C ALA A 305 -0.86 5.00 26.38
N ALA A 306 0.02 5.45 27.28
CA ALA A 306 -0.23 6.59 28.18
C ALA A 306 -0.34 7.91 27.40
N SER A 307 0.48 8.08 26.37
CA SER A 307 0.39 9.18 25.42
C SER A 307 1.02 8.79 24.08
N ILE A 308 0.55 9.41 23.00
CA ILE A 308 1.11 9.20 21.67
C ILE A 308 1.35 10.56 21.03
N THR A 309 2.60 10.82 20.60
CA THR A 309 2.98 12.04 19.90
C THR A 309 3.59 11.67 18.54
N GLN A 310 3.01 12.19 17.45
CA GLN A 310 3.55 12.06 16.09
C GLN A 310 4.40 13.29 15.75
N LEU A 311 5.61 13.06 15.25
CA LEU A 311 6.56 14.09 14.85
C LEU A 311 6.70 14.11 13.33
N GLU A 312 6.57 15.28 12.74
CA GLU A 312 6.69 15.49 11.31
C GLU A 312 7.73 16.59 11.01
N LEU A 313 8.74 16.24 10.21
CA LEU A 313 9.78 17.18 9.81
C LEU A 313 9.23 18.29 8.90
N LEU A 314 8.27 17.94 8.05
CA LEU A 314 7.66 18.87 7.11
C LEU A 314 6.71 19.84 7.80
N PRO A 315 6.46 21.02 7.20
CA PRO A 315 5.47 21.95 7.71
C PRO A 315 4.08 21.36 7.66
N LYS A 316 3.20 21.86 8.55
CA LYS A 316 1.80 21.45 8.57
C LYS A 316 1.14 21.72 7.22
N PRO A 317 0.62 20.69 6.51
CA PRO A 317 -0.04 20.90 5.23
C PRO A 317 -1.27 21.80 5.35
N PRO A 318 -1.63 22.54 4.29
CA PRO A 318 -2.84 23.36 4.27
C PRO A 318 -4.09 22.47 4.34
N LYS A 319 -5.23 23.05 4.79
CA LYS A 319 -6.51 22.32 4.84
C LYS A 319 -7.13 22.09 3.45
N GLN A 320 -6.78 22.92 2.47
CA GLN A 320 -7.31 22.88 1.11
C GLN A 320 -6.17 23.00 0.09
N ARG A 321 -6.41 22.56 -1.14
CA ARG A 321 -5.48 22.75 -2.26
C ARG A 321 -5.14 24.24 -2.41
N ASN A 322 -3.91 24.50 -2.83
CA ASN A 322 -3.44 25.82 -3.17
C ASN A 322 -2.92 25.83 -4.63
N PHE A 323 -2.44 26.99 -5.09
CA PHE A 323 -1.96 27.19 -6.45
C PHE A 323 -0.67 26.42 -6.78
N ILE A 324 0.09 25.96 -5.75
CA ILE A 324 1.32 25.16 -5.92
C ILE A 324 0.97 23.69 -6.21
N ASN A 325 -0.20 23.25 -5.76
CA ASN A 325 -0.69 21.88 -5.94
C ASN A 325 -2.12 21.90 -6.52
N PRO A 326 -2.26 22.28 -7.82
CA PRO A 326 -3.56 22.39 -8.48
C PRO A 326 -4.17 21.01 -8.76
N TRP A 327 -5.49 20.98 -9.02
CA TRP A 327 -6.14 19.84 -9.62
C TRP A 327 -5.57 19.63 -11.06
N PRO A 328 -5.36 18.39 -11.56
CA PRO A 328 -5.78 17.10 -11.00
C PRO A 328 -4.73 16.39 -10.13
N GLU A 329 -3.65 17.04 -9.76
CA GLU A 329 -2.57 16.44 -8.98
C GLU A 329 -3.05 15.90 -7.62
N TRP A 330 -2.25 15.02 -7.02
CA TRP A 330 -2.51 14.52 -5.67
C TRP A 330 -2.52 15.65 -4.64
N PRO A 331 -3.58 15.79 -3.81
CA PRO A 331 -3.70 16.93 -2.90
C PRO A 331 -2.70 16.85 -1.73
N MET A 332 -1.77 17.80 -1.69
CA MET A 332 -0.86 18.03 -0.57
C MET A 332 -1.58 18.77 0.57
N THR A 333 -2.59 18.14 1.14
CA THR A 333 -3.44 18.71 2.19
C THR A 333 -3.34 17.92 3.49
N LEU A 334 -3.65 18.57 4.63
CA LEU A 334 -3.67 17.92 5.93
C LEU A 334 -4.75 16.82 5.95
N LYS A 335 -4.31 15.58 6.07
CA LYS A 335 -5.18 14.42 6.25
C LYS A 335 -5.22 14.03 7.73
N THR A 336 -6.40 13.69 8.21
CA THR A 336 -6.60 13.08 9.53
C THR A 336 -7.13 11.68 9.30
N SER A 337 -6.38 10.68 9.71
CA SER A 337 -6.81 9.28 9.62
C SER A 337 -7.67 8.90 10.83
N SER A 338 -8.36 7.78 10.72
CA SER A 338 -9.10 7.17 11.83
C SER A 338 -8.24 6.95 13.09
N SER A 339 -6.95 6.60 12.92
CA SER A 339 -6.02 6.43 14.03
C SER A 339 -5.74 7.73 14.78
N HIS A 340 -5.70 8.86 14.07
CA HIS A 340 -5.54 10.18 14.72
C HIS A 340 -6.79 10.58 15.51
N GLU A 341 -7.98 10.18 15.04
CA GLU A 341 -9.25 10.41 15.75
C GLU A 341 -9.33 9.63 17.07
N GLU A 342 -8.62 8.49 17.14
CA GLU A 342 -8.52 7.64 18.32
C GLU A 342 -7.64 8.26 19.43
N GLY A 343 -6.78 9.22 19.08
CA GLY A 343 -5.97 10.00 20.02
C GLY A 343 -4.48 10.00 19.66
N ALA A 344 -3.98 11.17 19.32
CA ALA A 344 -2.54 11.47 19.20
C ALA A 344 -2.32 12.97 19.09
N GLU A 345 -1.24 13.46 19.68
CA GLU A 345 -0.73 14.79 19.39
C GLU A 345 0.09 14.77 18.11
N ARG A 346 0.01 15.81 17.28
CA ARG A 346 0.77 15.95 16.03
C ARG A 346 1.57 17.22 16.02
N ILE A 347 2.89 17.12 15.93
CA ILE A 347 3.84 18.23 15.91
C ILE A 347 4.51 18.28 14.55
N PHE A 348 4.48 19.44 13.91
CA PHE A 348 5.03 19.68 12.57
C PHE A 348 6.21 20.64 12.65
N SER A 349 7.06 20.66 11.63
CA SER A 349 8.29 21.46 11.56
C SER A 349 9.20 21.21 12.77
N ILE A 350 9.41 19.95 13.09
CA ILE A 350 10.18 19.50 14.24
C ILE A 350 11.31 18.55 13.81
N LEU A 351 12.52 18.80 14.28
CA LEU A 351 13.68 17.94 14.04
C LEU A 351 14.00 17.12 15.27
N THR A 352 14.18 15.82 15.08
CA THR A 352 14.67 14.89 16.10
C THR A 352 16.19 14.95 16.17
N LYS A 353 16.77 15.28 17.32
CA LYS A 353 18.22 15.48 17.53
C LYS A 353 18.92 14.24 18.06
N GLU A 354 18.46 13.71 19.18
CA GLU A 354 19.04 12.54 19.83
C GLU A 354 18.02 11.87 20.76
N PHE A 355 18.17 10.59 20.95
CA PHE A 355 17.51 9.85 22.03
C PHE A 355 18.37 9.89 23.29
N THR A 356 17.72 10.04 24.44
CA THR A 356 18.34 9.90 25.77
C THR A 356 17.93 8.57 26.39
N GLY A 357 18.81 7.95 27.16
CA GLY A 357 18.56 6.63 27.74
C GLY A 357 19.11 6.51 29.15
N ASN A 358 18.71 5.44 29.83
CA ASN A 358 19.21 5.09 31.17
C ASN A 358 20.47 4.18 31.09
N GLU A 359 21.02 3.83 32.23
CA GLU A 359 22.19 2.97 32.36
C GLU A 359 21.96 1.52 31.84
N MET A 360 20.71 1.09 31.73
CA MET A 360 20.32 -0.21 31.17
C MET A 360 20.20 -0.19 29.62
N GLY A 361 20.48 0.98 29.01
CA GLY A 361 20.37 1.17 27.56
C GLY A 361 18.94 1.24 27.04
N GLU A 362 17.97 1.64 27.87
CA GLU A 362 16.58 1.84 27.50
C GLU A 362 16.34 3.32 27.20
N VAL A 363 15.53 3.62 26.18
CA VAL A 363 15.14 5.00 25.86
C VAL A 363 14.26 5.58 26.97
N THR A 364 14.52 6.82 27.34
CA THR A 364 13.77 7.54 28.37
C THR A 364 13.31 8.93 27.92
N GLY A 365 13.85 9.40 26.79
CA GLY A 365 13.48 10.71 26.26
C GLY A 365 13.99 10.94 24.85
N LEU A 366 13.50 11.99 24.25
CA LEU A 366 13.84 12.43 22.90
C LEU A 366 14.03 13.94 22.88
N THR A 367 15.20 14.38 22.40
CA THR A 367 15.51 15.80 22.23
C THR A 367 15.05 16.27 20.86
N LEU A 368 14.25 17.32 20.87
CA LEU A 368 13.61 17.95 19.72
C LEU A 368 14.04 19.41 19.59
N VAL A 369 14.03 19.93 18.37
CA VAL A 369 14.18 21.37 18.09
C VAL A 369 13.20 21.79 17.02
N ASP A 370 12.60 22.97 17.18
CA ASP A 370 11.72 23.53 16.14
C ASP A 370 12.57 24.02 14.96
N ILE A 371 12.03 23.88 13.75
CA ILE A 371 12.70 24.25 12.52
C ILE A 371 11.86 25.19 11.68
N GLU A 372 12.53 26.05 10.93
CA GLU A 372 11.93 26.92 9.91
C GLU A 372 12.40 26.53 8.53
N TRP A 373 11.45 26.24 7.62
CA TRP A 373 11.74 25.92 6.24
C TRP A 373 11.95 27.19 5.42
N LYS A 374 13.03 27.23 4.64
CA LYS A 374 13.43 28.36 3.78
C LYS A 374 13.78 27.90 2.40
N GLU A 375 13.38 28.66 1.42
CA GLU A 375 13.85 28.47 0.06
C GLU A 375 15.21 29.16 -0.15
N LYS A 376 16.23 28.38 -0.53
CA LYS A 376 17.57 28.88 -0.84
C LYS A 376 17.99 28.35 -2.21
N GLY A 377 18.11 29.26 -3.19
CA GLY A 377 18.56 28.90 -4.54
C GLY A 377 17.68 27.88 -5.26
N GLY A 378 16.36 27.98 -5.09
CA GLY A 378 15.37 27.07 -5.70
C GLY A 378 15.24 25.70 -5.02
N ARG A 379 15.90 25.51 -3.87
CA ARG A 379 15.78 24.28 -3.06
C ARG A 379 15.26 24.61 -1.68
N MET A 380 14.35 23.79 -1.18
CA MET A 380 13.87 23.88 0.21
C MET A 380 14.93 23.31 1.15
N SER A 381 15.26 24.09 2.19
CA SER A 381 16.13 23.70 3.31
C SER A 381 15.52 24.19 4.60
N PHE A 382 15.94 23.63 5.72
CA PHE A 382 15.47 24.10 7.03
C PHE A 382 16.64 24.61 7.90
N GLU A 383 16.30 25.48 8.85
CA GLU A 383 17.20 25.95 9.88
C GLU A 383 16.58 25.71 11.25
N GLU A 384 17.40 25.32 12.23
CA GLU A 384 16.97 25.17 13.62
C GLU A 384 16.64 26.53 14.21
N ILE A 385 15.57 26.61 15.00
CA ILE A 385 15.20 27.85 15.70
C ILE A 385 15.94 27.84 17.07
N PRO A 386 16.88 28.76 17.28
CA PRO A 386 17.67 28.80 18.52
C PRO A 386 16.80 28.94 19.78
N GLY A 387 17.12 28.20 20.82
CA GLY A 387 16.43 28.27 22.12
C GLY A 387 15.11 27.49 22.19
N THR A 388 14.76 26.72 21.15
CA THR A 388 13.55 25.87 21.15
C THR A 388 13.86 24.41 21.48
N GLU A 389 15.12 24.07 21.69
CA GLU A 389 15.53 22.71 22.04
C GLU A 389 14.89 22.27 23.37
N ARG A 390 14.29 21.08 23.34
CA ARG A 390 13.61 20.48 24.49
C ARG A 390 13.65 18.97 24.46
N THR A 391 13.68 18.35 25.62
CA THR A 391 13.57 16.91 25.78
C THR A 391 12.16 16.55 26.22
N VAL A 392 11.54 15.59 25.52
CA VAL A 392 10.21 15.05 25.85
C VAL A 392 10.35 13.62 26.35
N PRO A 393 9.46 13.16 27.25
CA PRO A 393 9.43 11.75 27.66
C PRO A 393 9.21 10.81 26.48
N CYS A 394 9.94 9.71 26.44
CA CYS A 394 9.83 8.69 25.40
C CYS A 394 10.23 7.33 25.97
N ASP A 395 9.26 6.45 26.17
CA ASP A 395 9.50 5.07 26.61
C ASP A 395 9.53 4.10 25.42
N LEU A 396 8.98 4.54 24.28
CA LEU A 396 8.90 3.76 23.04
C LEU A 396 8.87 4.70 21.84
N ALA A 397 9.71 4.45 20.85
CA ALA A 397 9.76 5.23 19.62
C ALA A 397 9.63 4.34 18.39
N PHE A 398 8.82 4.79 17.41
CA PHE A 398 8.66 4.14 16.12
C PHE A 398 9.18 5.04 14.98
N ILE A 399 10.19 4.54 14.25
CA ILE A 399 10.77 5.21 13.08
C ILE A 399 9.94 4.81 11.86
N ALA A 400 9.14 5.75 11.34
CA ALA A 400 8.18 5.56 10.23
C ALA A 400 8.44 6.54 9.08
N ILE A 401 9.72 6.75 8.71
CA ILE A 401 10.15 7.74 7.71
C ILE A 401 10.39 7.14 6.32
N GLY A 402 9.82 5.97 6.06
CA GLY A 402 9.84 5.31 4.76
C GLY A 402 11.03 4.38 4.52
N TYR A 403 11.15 3.94 3.28
CA TYR A 403 12.11 2.92 2.84
C TYR A 403 12.95 3.45 1.69
N THR A 404 14.17 2.91 1.54
CA THR A 404 15.10 3.33 0.48
C THR A 404 15.14 2.37 -0.71
N GLY A 405 14.62 1.15 -0.55
CA GLY A 405 14.59 0.13 -1.62
C GLY A 405 14.53 -1.29 -1.09
N PRO A 406 14.87 -2.30 -1.91
CA PRO A 406 14.85 -3.70 -1.51
C PRO A 406 15.85 -4.00 -0.39
N ALA A 407 15.63 -5.12 0.31
CA ALA A 407 16.55 -5.60 1.32
C ALA A 407 17.96 -5.81 0.73
N GLN A 408 18.98 -5.38 1.49
CA GLN A 408 20.39 -5.50 1.11
C GLN A 408 20.97 -6.87 1.55
N ASN A 409 20.23 -7.95 1.26
CA ASN A 409 20.56 -9.33 1.70
C ASN A 409 21.22 -10.20 0.63
N GLY A 410 21.67 -9.62 -0.50
CA GLY A 410 22.33 -10.34 -1.58
C GLY A 410 21.39 -11.03 -2.57
N LEU A 411 20.09 -10.95 -2.40
CA LEU A 411 19.11 -11.63 -3.29
C LEU A 411 19.26 -11.19 -4.75
N LEU A 412 19.34 -9.88 -5.01
CA LEU A 412 19.51 -9.34 -6.37
C LEU A 412 20.77 -9.89 -7.04
N GLN A 413 21.88 -9.87 -6.32
CA GLN A 413 23.18 -10.39 -6.81
C GLN A 413 23.11 -11.89 -7.08
N ALA A 414 22.45 -12.67 -6.21
CA ALA A 414 22.28 -14.12 -6.37
C ALA A 414 21.48 -14.45 -7.64
N PHE A 415 20.54 -13.59 -8.05
CA PHE A 415 19.82 -13.71 -9.32
C PHE A 415 20.52 -13.03 -10.51
N GLY A 416 21.72 -12.48 -10.34
CA GLY A 416 22.46 -11.77 -11.39
C GLY A 416 21.83 -10.45 -11.82
N ALA A 417 21.03 -9.84 -10.96
CA ALA A 417 20.43 -8.53 -11.19
C ALA A 417 21.35 -7.43 -10.64
N GLU A 418 21.85 -6.55 -11.52
CA GLU A 418 22.66 -5.40 -11.13
C GLU A 418 21.81 -4.30 -10.49
N THR A 419 22.44 -3.50 -9.63
CA THR A 419 21.83 -2.36 -8.97
C THR A 419 22.39 -1.03 -9.46
N MET A 420 21.62 0.03 -9.33
CA MET A 420 22.01 1.42 -9.51
C MET A 420 22.69 1.95 -8.24
N GLU A 421 23.23 3.19 -8.28
CA GLU A 421 23.86 3.83 -7.12
C GLU A 421 22.88 4.03 -5.94
N ASN A 422 21.61 4.23 -6.21
CA ASN A 422 20.55 4.34 -5.21
C ASN A 422 20.04 2.99 -4.67
N SER A 423 20.76 1.89 -4.95
CA SER A 423 20.44 0.52 -4.54
C SER A 423 19.17 -0.10 -5.15
N LEU A 424 18.48 0.60 -6.05
CA LEU A 424 17.40 0.00 -6.83
C LEU A 424 17.97 -0.88 -7.97
N PRO A 425 17.29 -1.96 -8.36
CA PRO A 425 17.77 -2.82 -9.44
C PRO A 425 17.65 -2.12 -10.80
N LYS A 426 18.66 -2.34 -11.66
CA LYS A 426 18.59 -1.93 -13.07
C LYS A 426 17.55 -2.76 -13.78
N SER A 427 16.64 -2.10 -14.50
CA SER A 427 15.62 -2.78 -15.29
C SER A 427 15.27 -2.00 -16.55
N LYS A 428 14.83 -2.74 -17.57
CA LYS A 428 14.22 -2.18 -18.77
C LYS A 428 12.97 -3.00 -19.09
N ASN A 429 11.83 -2.35 -19.21
CA ASN A 429 10.55 -3.04 -19.41
C ASN A 429 10.34 -4.18 -18.39
N TYR A 430 10.55 -3.89 -17.10
CA TYR A 430 10.43 -4.83 -15.99
C TYR A 430 11.47 -5.97 -15.96
N GLN A 431 12.27 -6.17 -17.02
CA GLN A 431 13.31 -7.18 -17.09
C GLN A 431 14.62 -6.64 -16.49
N SER A 432 15.28 -7.43 -15.66
CA SER A 432 16.56 -7.08 -15.04
C SER A 432 17.73 -7.28 -16.04
N THR A 433 18.96 -7.10 -15.56
CA THR A 433 20.18 -7.43 -16.35
C THR A 433 20.32 -8.92 -16.62
N ASN A 434 19.69 -9.80 -15.83
CA ASN A 434 19.53 -11.22 -16.14
C ASN A 434 18.25 -11.44 -16.95
N PRO A 435 18.30 -11.96 -18.19
CA PRO A 435 17.14 -12.07 -19.07
C PRO A 435 16.01 -12.98 -18.55
N LYS A 436 16.33 -13.92 -17.63
CA LYS A 436 15.31 -14.77 -16.98
C LYS A 436 14.62 -14.09 -15.79
N VAL A 437 15.08 -12.94 -15.32
CA VAL A 437 14.65 -12.32 -14.07
C VAL A 437 13.92 -11.01 -14.33
N PHE A 438 12.69 -10.93 -13.87
CA PHE A 438 11.81 -9.78 -13.96
C PHE A 438 11.56 -9.18 -12.57
N LEU A 439 11.20 -7.92 -12.51
CA LEU A 439 11.12 -7.14 -11.27
C LEU A 439 9.76 -6.42 -11.21
N ALA A 440 9.09 -6.49 -10.07
CA ALA A 440 7.77 -5.88 -9.88
C ALA A 440 7.62 -5.15 -8.54
N GLY A 441 6.84 -4.08 -8.55
CA GLY A 441 6.43 -3.33 -7.37
C GLY A 441 7.55 -2.52 -6.74
N ASP A 442 7.44 -2.31 -5.44
CA ASP A 442 8.35 -1.45 -4.68
C ASP A 442 9.80 -1.93 -4.71
N MET A 443 10.04 -3.21 -5.00
CA MET A 443 11.39 -3.72 -5.22
C MET A 443 12.07 -3.04 -6.41
N ARG A 444 11.33 -2.77 -7.48
CA ARG A 444 11.82 -2.13 -8.70
C ARG A 444 11.83 -0.61 -8.61
N ARG A 445 10.72 -0.03 -8.16
CA ARG A 445 10.49 1.44 -8.22
C ARG A 445 10.74 2.18 -6.92
N GLY A 446 11.02 1.45 -5.81
CA GLY A 446 11.00 2.03 -4.48
C GLY A 446 9.59 2.06 -3.88
N GLN A 447 9.48 2.57 -2.67
CA GLN A 447 8.22 2.65 -1.92
C GLN A 447 7.12 3.37 -2.72
N SER A 448 5.94 2.72 -2.81
CA SER A 448 4.81 3.25 -3.59
C SER A 448 3.45 2.83 -3.00
N LEU A 449 2.36 3.19 -3.69
CA LEU A 449 1.00 2.81 -3.31
C LEU A 449 0.69 1.35 -3.70
N VAL A 450 -0.27 0.73 -2.99
CA VAL A 450 -0.75 -0.62 -3.30
C VAL A 450 -1.19 -0.78 -4.76
N VAL A 451 -1.86 0.23 -5.32
CA VAL A 451 -2.30 0.24 -6.73
C VAL A 451 -1.13 0.27 -7.71
N TRP A 452 0.00 0.92 -7.38
CA TRP A 452 1.22 0.84 -8.17
C TRP A 452 1.84 -0.55 -8.11
N ALA A 453 1.86 -1.17 -6.93
CA ALA A 453 2.39 -2.52 -6.79
C ALA A 453 1.60 -3.53 -7.64
N ILE A 454 0.26 -3.47 -7.62
CA ILE A 454 -0.60 -4.31 -8.45
C ILE A 454 -0.38 -4.02 -9.94
N SER A 455 -0.36 -2.74 -10.34
CA SER A 455 -0.10 -2.33 -11.72
C SER A 455 1.22 -2.91 -12.23
N GLU A 456 2.31 -2.76 -11.49
CA GLU A 456 3.60 -3.32 -11.89
C GLU A 456 3.63 -4.84 -11.95
N GLY A 457 2.90 -5.53 -11.05
CA GLY A 457 2.74 -6.97 -11.13
C GLY A 457 2.08 -7.42 -12.43
N ARG A 458 1.01 -6.71 -12.84
CA ARG A 458 0.31 -6.94 -14.12
C ARG A 458 1.23 -6.71 -15.32
N GLU A 459 1.86 -5.55 -15.38
CA GLU A 459 2.75 -5.18 -16.49
C GLU A 459 3.97 -6.11 -16.60
N THR A 460 4.53 -6.51 -15.46
CA THR A 460 5.62 -7.49 -15.39
C THR A 460 5.17 -8.83 -15.96
N ALA A 461 3.96 -9.27 -15.65
CA ALA A 461 3.41 -10.52 -16.17
C ALA A 461 3.28 -10.50 -17.69
N VAL A 462 2.82 -9.38 -18.29
CA VAL A 462 2.77 -9.22 -19.76
C VAL A 462 4.16 -9.37 -20.37
N LYS A 463 5.16 -8.66 -19.83
CA LYS A 463 6.53 -8.69 -20.39
C LYS A 463 7.22 -10.05 -20.21
N LEU A 464 6.90 -10.76 -19.15
CA LEU A 464 7.40 -12.10 -18.91
C LEU A 464 6.71 -13.12 -19.85
N ASP A 465 5.38 -12.98 -20.06
CA ASP A 465 4.65 -13.83 -21.01
C ASP A 465 5.16 -13.61 -22.46
N GLU A 466 5.37 -12.34 -22.87
CA GLU A 466 6.02 -12.02 -24.16
C GLU A 466 7.41 -12.68 -24.27
N TYR A 467 8.21 -12.69 -23.21
CA TYR A 467 9.52 -13.35 -23.19
C TYR A 467 9.42 -14.86 -23.37
N LEU A 468 8.46 -15.52 -22.74
CA LEU A 468 8.30 -16.98 -22.77
C LEU A 468 7.60 -17.48 -24.04
N MET A 469 6.64 -16.71 -24.57
CA MET A 469 5.73 -17.14 -25.63
C MET A 469 5.93 -16.38 -26.95
N GLY A 470 6.69 -15.30 -26.96
CA GLY A 470 6.89 -14.40 -28.11
C GLY A 470 5.82 -13.32 -28.25
N THR A 471 4.64 -13.54 -27.71
CA THR A 471 3.51 -12.58 -27.66
C THR A 471 2.73 -12.80 -26.37
N SER A 472 1.96 -11.78 -25.93
CA SER A 472 1.04 -11.91 -24.80
C SER A 472 -0.37 -11.51 -25.19
N SER A 473 -1.36 -12.22 -24.65
CA SER A 473 -2.78 -11.84 -24.70
C SER A 473 -3.26 -11.20 -23.39
N LEU A 474 -2.39 -11.06 -22.41
CA LEU A 474 -2.71 -10.41 -21.13
C LEU A 474 -3.01 -8.92 -21.36
N PRO A 475 -3.99 -8.35 -20.64
CA PRO A 475 -4.30 -6.95 -20.74
C PRO A 475 -3.15 -6.08 -20.23
N MET A 476 -2.72 -5.15 -21.06
CA MET A 476 -1.78 -4.08 -20.70
C MET A 476 -2.54 -2.79 -20.39
N LYS A 477 -1.96 -1.97 -19.55
CA LYS A 477 -2.45 -0.61 -19.33
C LYS A 477 -2.25 0.20 -20.61
N ASP A 478 -3.29 0.87 -21.08
CA ASP A 478 -3.17 1.81 -22.21
C ASP A 478 -2.25 2.99 -21.80
N GLU A 479 -1.38 3.39 -22.72
CA GLU A 479 -0.61 4.62 -22.55
C GLU A 479 -1.60 5.80 -22.48
N SER A 480 -1.74 6.39 -21.30
CA SER A 480 -2.62 7.54 -21.13
C SER A 480 -2.02 8.79 -21.76
N PHE A 481 -2.87 9.71 -22.25
CA PHE A 481 -2.46 11.02 -22.76
C PHE A 481 -1.75 11.91 -21.72
N TYR A 482 -1.79 11.51 -20.45
CA TYR A 482 -1.22 12.23 -19.30
C TYR A 482 -0.15 11.38 -18.60
N GLN A 483 0.75 10.74 -19.37
CA GLN A 483 1.98 10.24 -18.76
C GLN A 483 2.74 11.45 -18.22
N VAL A 484 2.71 11.62 -16.91
CA VAL A 484 3.71 12.42 -16.22
C VAL A 484 5.02 11.65 -16.42
N ASP A 485 5.97 12.27 -17.11
CA ASP A 485 7.29 11.70 -17.34
C ASP A 485 7.82 11.10 -16.03
N GLU A 486 8.20 9.82 -16.03
CA GLU A 486 8.80 9.13 -14.88
C GLU A 486 10.05 9.86 -14.33
N GLN A 487 10.54 10.87 -15.03
CA GLN A 487 11.68 11.70 -14.66
C GLN A 487 11.38 12.82 -13.64
N VAL A 488 10.12 13.07 -13.28
CA VAL A 488 9.74 14.15 -12.34
C VAL A 488 9.44 13.63 -10.93
N ALA A 489 9.53 12.34 -10.68
CA ALA A 489 9.37 11.73 -9.36
C ALA A 489 10.74 11.42 -8.72
N GLY A 490 11.64 12.42 -8.71
CA GLY A 490 12.93 12.38 -8.03
C GLY A 490 12.93 13.25 -6.77
#